data_a6251a082ac5675ae84c41c2e069c009
#
_entry.id   a6251a082ac5675ae84c41c2e069c009
#
_cell.length_a   1.000
_cell.length_b   1.000
_cell.length_c   1.000
_cell.angle_alpha   90.00
_cell.angle_beta   90.00
_cell.angle_gamma   90.00
#
_symmetry.space_group_name_H-M   'P 1'
#
loop_
_entity.id
_entity.type
_entity.pdbx_description
1 polymer ?
#
loop_
_entity_poly.entity_id
_entity_poly.type
_entity_poly.pdbx_seq_one_letter_code
_entity_poly.pdbx_strand_id
1 'polypeptide(L)'
;MLIYAIPPSLYCAKLRIVLRAKGLAWREEPPPGGYGSAEYKRVVPSGNLPALVEDGFLLADGEAIAEYLEERFPEPALMPVDLRERARMRERGRFHDTRLEPAVRRLFPHIEREGRDAGVVRQAVVEIEARLGQFARMVGDDLPFGLGDCGWPITLLWIELLGPVMGFSVTLPAEVAAYRDRLADVPWVAAELAAYRPAVEAFLASER
;
A
#
# COMPACT_ATOMS: atom_id res chain seq x y z
N MET A 1 8.31 11.11 -15.63
CA MET A 1 7.40 11.59 -14.56
C MET A 1 8.15 11.71 -13.23
N LEU A 2 7.73 12.62 -12.35
CA LEU A 2 8.23 12.80 -11.00
C LEU A 2 7.17 12.31 -10.01
N ILE A 3 7.60 11.63 -8.94
CA ILE A 3 6.76 11.24 -7.81
C ILE A 3 7.31 11.86 -6.54
N TYR A 4 6.50 12.64 -5.83
CA TYR A 4 6.80 12.97 -4.46
C TYR A 4 6.54 11.75 -3.58
N ALA A 5 7.57 11.30 -2.86
CA ALA A 5 7.53 10.06 -2.08
C ALA A 5 8.44 10.13 -0.87
N ILE A 6 8.20 9.25 0.10
CA ILE A 6 9.13 8.92 1.17
C ILE A 6 9.33 7.40 1.23
N PRO A 7 10.53 6.91 1.61
CA PRO A 7 10.85 5.49 1.56
C PRO A 7 9.87 4.57 2.29
N PRO A 8 9.43 4.83 3.55
CA PRO A 8 8.55 3.92 4.28
C PRO A 8 7.05 4.12 3.95
N SER A 9 6.69 4.99 3.00
CA SER A 9 5.27 5.21 2.68
C SER A 9 4.64 3.99 2.00
N LEU A 10 3.60 3.44 2.62
CA LEU A 10 2.83 2.32 2.11
C LEU A 10 2.22 2.62 0.73
N TYR A 11 1.57 3.78 0.58
CA TYR A 11 0.95 4.15 -0.69
C TYR A 11 1.96 4.51 -1.78
N CYS A 12 3.16 4.99 -1.42
CA CYS A 12 4.24 5.14 -2.40
C CYS A 12 4.71 3.77 -2.91
N ALA A 13 4.87 2.78 -2.02
CA ALA A 13 5.23 1.42 -2.41
C ALA A 13 4.13 0.75 -3.26
N LYS A 14 2.85 0.95 -2.93
CA LYS A 14 1.71 0.53 -3.77
C LYS A 14 1.85 1.10 -5.18
N LEU A 15 2.13 2.40 -5.34
CA LEU A 15 2.29 3.04 -6.64
C LEU A 15 3.53 2.52 -7.38
N ARG A 16 4.65 2.24 -6.69
CA ARG A 16 5.84 1.66 -7.33
C ARG A 16 5.57 0.31 -7.95
N ILE A 17 4.68 -0.51 -7.36
CA ILE A 17 4.24 -1.77 -7.98
C ILE A 17 3.55 -1.49 -9.31
N VAL A 18 2.65 -0.51 -9.38
CA VAL A 18 1.98 -0.10 -10.63
C VAL A 18 3.00 0.35 -11.67
N LEU A 19 3.92 1.24 -11.29
CA LEU A 19 4.96 1.76 -12.19
C LEU A 19 5.87 0.66 -12.74
N ARG A 20 6.27 -0.29 -11.89
CA ARG A 20 7.05 -1.47 -12.30
C ARG A 20 6.26 -2.37 -13.24
N ALA A 21 5.01 -2.66 -12.92
CA ALA A 21 4.14 -3.51 -13.73
C ALA A 21 3.92 -2.90 -15.13
N LYS A 22 3.84 -1.57 -15.21
CA LYS A 22 3.72 -0.82 -16.48
C LYS A 22 5.05 -0.61 -17.20
N GLY A 23 6.17 -0.99 -16.61
CA GLY A 23 7.51 -0.74 -17.19
C GLY A 23 7.84 0.74 -17.36
N LEU A 24 7.22 1.61 -16.55
CA LEU A 24 7.40 3.06 -16.66
C LEU A 24 8.66 3.51 -15.93
N ALA A 25 9.36 4.50 -16.50
CA ALA A 25 10.47 5.17 -15.85
C ALA A 25 9.96 6.37 -15.03
N TRP A 26 10.43 6.45 -13.78
CA TRP A 26 10.12 7.57 -12.88
C TRP A 26 11.33 7.98 -12.06
N ARG A 27 11.26 9.14 -11.46
CA ARG A 27 12.17 9.59 -10.41
C ARG A 27 11.36 9.96 -9.18
N GLU A 28 11.95 9.81 -8.01
CA GLU A 28 11.33 10.20 -6.76
C GLU A 28 12.08 11.37 -6.13
N GLU A 29 11.32 12.28 -5.54
CA GLU A 29 11.84 13.36 -4.72
C GLU A 29 11.09 13.39 -3.38
N PRO A 30 11.76 13.74 -2.28
CA PRO A 30 11.06 14.01 -1.04
C PRO A 30 10.12 15.21 -1.21
N PRO A 31 8.97 15.24 -0.49
CA PRO A 31 8.10 16.40 -0.52
C PRO A 31 8.85 17.66 -0.02
N PRO A 32 8.68 18.81 -0.70
CA PRO A 32 9.30 20.07 -0.28
C PRO A 32 9.06 20.40 1.19
N GLY A 33 10.12 20.70 1.93
CA GLY A 33 10.04 20.94 3.37
C GLY A 33 9.74 19.71 4.24
N GLY A 34 9.63 18.53 3.65
CA GLY A 34 9.29 17.26 4.31
C GLY A 34 7.80 16.93 4.31
N TYR A 35 7.49 15.69 4.64
CA TYR A 35 6.11 15.21 4.72
C TYR A 35 5.31 15.97 5.79
N GLY A 36 4.10 16.40 5.43
CA GLY A 36 3.22 17.16 6.31
C GLY A 36 3.53 18.66 6.44
N SER A 37 4.62 19.14 5.83
CA SER A 37 5.03 20.54 5.89
C SER A 37 4.02 21.50 5.22
N ALA A 38 4.05 22.77 5.66
CA ALA A 38 3.27 23.80 5.00
C ALA A 38 3.76 24.10 3.56
N GLU A 39 5.04 23.85 3.29
CA GLU A 39 5.64 24.01 1.98
C GLU A 39 5.10 22.95 1.01
N TYR A 40 5.06 21.69 1.41
CA TYR A 40 4.47 20.64 0.62
C TYR A 40 2.97 20.86 0.36
N LYS A 41 2.22 21.32 1.36
CA LYS A 41 0.79 21.61 1.21
C LYS A 41 0.47 22.79 0.27
N ARG A 42 1.46 23.67 -0.01
CA ARG A 42 1.29 24.69 -1.08
C ARG A 42 1.39 24.06 -2.47
N VAL A 43 2.13 22.96 -2.61
CA VAL A 43 2.27 22.21 -3.88
C VAL A 43 1.14 21.20 -4.01
N VAL A 44 0.92 20.39 -2.97
CA VAL A 44 -0.12 19.35 -2.90
C VAL A 44 -1.07 19.70 -1.76
N PRO A 45 -2.21 20.34 -2.03
CA PRO A 45 -3.12 20.85 -0.98
C PRO A 45 -3.62 19.80 0.01
N SER A 46 -3.81 18.55 -0.44
CA SER A 46 -4.18 17.44 0.44
C SER A 46 -3.05 17.02 1.39
N GLY A 47 -1.78 17.32 1.05
CA GLY A 47 -0.60 16.85 1.76
C GLY A 47 -0.35 15.35 1.65
N ASN A 48 -1.10 14.64 0.79
CA ASN A 48 -0.99 13.19 0.63
C ASN A 48 0.26 12.79 -0.16
N LEU A 49 0.73 11.59 0.11
CA LEU A 49 1.74 10.88 -0.68
C LEU A 49 1.16 9.53 -1.14
N PRO A 50 1.50 9.09 -2.35
CA PRO A 50 2.32 9.77 -3.37
C PRO A 50 1.60 10.92 -4.06
N ALA A 51 2.38 11.81 -4.69
CA ALA A 51 1.85 12.76 -5.67
C ALA A 51 2.68 12.69 -6.96
N LEU A 52 1.99 12.59 -8.09
CA LEU A 52 2.55 12.55 -9.43
C LEU A 52 2.64 13.95 -10.02
N VAL A 53 3.78 14.25 -10.67
CA VAL A 53 3.93 15.43 -11.55
C VAL A 53 4.38 14.95 -12.92
N GLU A 54 3.60 15.25 -13.95
CA GLU A 54 3.90 14.95 -15.35
C GLU A 54 3.53 16.16 -16.23
N ASP A 55 4.51 16.75 -16.90
CA ASP A 55 4.32 17.88 -17.82
C ASP A 55 3.48 19.05 -17.25
N GLY A 56 3.69 19.34 -15.96
CA GLY A 56 2.95 20.38 -15.24
C GLY A 56 1.59 19.93 -14.69
N PHE A 57 1.13 18.73 -15.01
CA PHE A 57 -0.05 18.11 -14.40
C PHE A 57 0.33 17.53 -13.05
N LEU A 58 -0.35 17.94 -12.00
CA LEU A 58 -0.20 17.43 -10.63
C LEU A 58 -1.42 16.59 -10.26
N LEU A 59 -1.19 15.36 -9.80
CA LEU A 59 -2.22 14.49 -9.27
C LEU A 59 -1.75 13.90 -7.94
N ALA A 60 -2.58 13.98 -6.91
CA ALA A 60 -2.35 13.34 -5.62
C ALA A 60 -3.46 12.32 -5.34
N ASP A 61 -3.18 11.37 -4.44
CA ASP A 61 -3.94 10.16 -4.15
C ASP A 61 -3.45 8.95 -4.98
N GLY A 62 -2.97 7.94 -4.24
CA GLY A 62 -2.34 6.77 -4.86
C GLY A 62 -3.25 5.97 -5.78
N GLU A 63 -4.56 5.89 -5.49
CA GLU A 63 -5.52 5.18 -6.33
C GLU A 63 -5.85 5.97 -7.59
N ALA A 64 -6.09 7.28 -7.45
CA ALA A 64 -6.33 8.15 -8.61
C ALA A 64 -5.13 8.15 -9.58
N ILE A 65 -3.90 8.17 -9.04
CA ILE A 65 -2.68 8.06 -9.85
C ILE A 65 -2.61 6.69 -10.55
N ALA A 66 -2.93 5.61 -9.85
CA ALA A 66 -2.90 4.27 -10.43
C ALA A 66 -3.93 4.11 -11.56
N GLU A 67 -5.15 4.61 -11.38
CA GLU A 67 -6.17 4.62 -12.44
C GLU A 67 -5.77 5.52 -13.62
N TYR A 68 -5.21 6.72 -13.37
CA TYR A 68 -4.67 7.59 -14.42
C TYR A 68 -3.58 6.89 -15.24
N LEU A 69 -2.64 6.21 -14.58
CA LEU A 69 -1.57 5.48 -15.26
C LEU A 69 -2.09 4.28 -16.06
N GLU A 70 -3.13 3.60 -15.58
CA GLU A 70 -3.80 2.52 -16.31
C GLU A 70 -4.45 3.01 -17.60
N GLU A 71 -5.14 4.15 -17.54
CA GLU A 71 -5.80 4.75 -18.71
C GLU A 71 -4.79 5.40 -19.67
N ARG A 72 -3.75 6.04 -19.14
CA ARG A 72 -2.70 6.73 -19.93
C ARG A 72 -1.78 5.76 -20.64
N PHE A 73 -1.50 4.61 -20.02
CA PHE A 73 -0.63 3.55 -20.51
C PHE A 73 -1.37 2.21 -20.44
N PRO A 74 -2.28 1.92 -21.37
CA PRO A 74 -3.16 0.76 -21.25
C PRO A 74 -2.43 -0.58 -21.31
N GLU A 75 -1.21 -0.64 -21.85
CA GLU A 75 -0.41 -1.85 -21.94
C GLU A 75 0.88 -1.77 -21.13
N PRO A 76 1.22 -2.84 -20.38
CA PRO A 76 0.38 -4.01 -20.08
C PRO A 76 -0.82 -3.65 -19.18
N ALA A 77 -1.98 -4.26 -19.45
CA ALA A 77 -3.21 -3.97 -18.72
C ALA A 77 -3.15 -4.50 -17.27
N LEU A 78 -3.54 -3.66 -16.31
CA LEU A 78 -3.71 -4.02 -14.90
C LEU A 78 -5.19 -4.06 -14.48
N MET A 79 -6.09 -3.84 -15.44
CA MET A 79 -7.53 -3.99 -15.24
C MET A 79 -8.09 -4.99 -16.25
N PRO A 80 -8.95 -5.92 -15.82
CA PRO A 80 -9.62 -6.85 -16.71
C PRO A 80 -10.46 -6.14 -17.77
N VAL A 81 -10.73 -6.80 -18.91
CA VAL A 81 -11.61 -6.27 -19.96
C VAL A 81 -13.08 -6.41 -19.54
N ASP A 82 -13.46 -7.53 -18.91
CA ASP A 82 -14.84 -7.74 -18.46
C ASP A 82 -15.24 -6.77 -17.35
N LEU A 83 -16.42 -6.17 -17.48
CA LEU A 83 -16.90 -5.15 -16.55
C LEU A 83 -17.15 -5.67 -15.13
N ARG A 84 -17.55 -6.94 -14.98
CA ARG A 84 -17.79 -7.54 -13.67
C ARG A 84 -16.47 -7.86 -12.99
N GLU A 85 -15.50 -8.36 -13.72
CA GLU A 85 -14.13 -8.56 -13.21
C GLU A 85 -13.47 -7.24 -12.83
N ARG A 86 -13.63 -6.17 -13.63
CA ARG A 86 -13.20 -4.80 -13.28
C ARG A 86 -13.84 -4.32 -11.98
N ALA A 87 -15.13 -4.57 -11.81
CA ALA A 87 -15.85 -4.20 -10.58
C ALA A 87 -15.29 -4.97 -9.37
N ARG A 88 -15.04 -6.28 -9.50
CA ARG A 88 -14.43 -7.11 -8.46
C ARG A 88 -12.99 -6.66 -8.14
N MET A 89 -12.21 -6.29 -9.15
CA MET A 89 -10.86 -5.75 -8.97
C MET A 89 -10.89 -4.46 -8.14
N ARG A 90 -11.79 -3.53 -8.48
CA ARG A 90 -11.99 -2.29 -7.70
C ARG A 90 -12.51 -2.58 -6.28
N GLU A 91 -13.46 -3.49 -6.10
CA GLU A 91 -13.97 -3.90 -4.79
C GLU A 91 -12.83 -4.37 -3.89
N ARG A 92 -11.88 -5.18 -4.42
CA ARG A 92 -10.71 -5.68 -3.72
C ARG A 92 -9.78 -4.55 -3.29
N GLY A 93 -9.44 -3.63 -4.21
CA GLY A 93 -8.61 -2.47 -3.92
C GLY A 93 -9.29 -1.51 -2.92
N ARG A 94 -10.60 -1.26 -3.09
CA ARG A 94 -11.36 -0.42 -2.15
C ARG A 94 -11.47 -1.04 -0.76
N PHE A 95 -11.65 -2.36 -0.66
CA PHE A 95 -11.62 -3.05 0.64
C PHE A 95 -10.26 -2.86 1.32
N HIS A 96 -9.16 -3.03 0.59
CA HIS A 96 -7.83 -2.76 1.11
C HIS A 96 -7.72 -1.34 1.65
N ASP A 97 -7.98 -0.32 0.81
CA ASP A 97 -7.73 1.08 1.12
C ASP A 97 -8.67 1.66 2.20
N THR A 98 -9.90 1.11 2.32
CA THR A 98 -10.91 1.68 3.22
C THR A 98 -11.23 0.82 4.44
N ARG A 99 -10.68 -0.41 4.52
CA ARG A 99 -10.97 -1.33 5.62
C ARG A 99 -9.71 -1.87 6.27
N LEU A 100 -8.83 -2.54 5.52
CA LEU A 100 -7.65 -3.18 6.10
C LEU A 100 -6.56 -2.16 6.42
N GLU A 101 -6.16 -1.33 5.46
CA GLU A 101 -5.08 -0.36 5.65
C GLU A 101 -5.36 0.61 6.81
N PRO A 102 -6.55 1.19 6.93
CA PRO A 102 -6.86 2.05 8.08
C PRO A 102 -6.76 1.33 9.43
N ALA A 103 -7.10 0.04 9.49
CA ALA A 103 -6.92 -0.75 10.72
C ALA A 103 -5.44 -0.92 11.08
N VAL A 104 -4.58 -1.17 10.08
CA VAL A 104 -3.12 -1.24 10.27
C VAL A 104 -2.54 0.13 10.62
N ARG A 105 -3.00 1.19 9.97
CA ARG A 105 -2.54 2.58 10.21
C ARG A 105 -2.81 3.05 11.64
N ARG A 106 -3.82 2.53 12.32
CA ARG A 106 -4.06 2.81 13.74
C ARG A 106 -2.90 2.39 14.64
N LEU A 107 -2.04 1.48 14.19
CA LEU A 107 -0.84 1.07 14.93
C LEU A 107 0.30 2.10 14.83
N PHE A 108 0.33 2.93 13.78
CA PHE A 108 1.47 3.81 13.47
C PHE A 108 1.79 4.82 14.58
N PRO A 109 0.81 5.51 15.20
CA PRO A 109 1.08 6.40 16.34
C PRO A 109 1.62 5.68 17.60
N HIS A 110 1.61 4.35 17.61
CA HIS A 110 2.02 3.49 18.71
C HIS A 110 3.28 2.67 18.39
N ILE A 111 3.99 2.98 17.28
CA ILE A 111 5.25 2.29 16.94
C ILE A 111 6.31 2.57 17.99
N GLU A 112 6.46 3.83 18.41
CA GLU A 112 7.33 4.20 19.52
C GLU A 112 6.90 3.46 20.80
N ARG A 113 7.90 2.99 21.56
CA ARG A 113 7.64 2.25 22.80
C ARG A 113 7.11 3.16 23.89
N GLU A 114 7.65 4.37 23.99
CA GLU A 114 7.20 5.38 24.94
C GLU A 114 5.82 5.91 24.54
N GLY A 115 4.87 5.85 25.48
CA GLY A 115 3.48 6.26 25.20
C GLY A 115 2.61 5.27 24.44
N ARG A 116 3.10 4.07 24.14
CA ARG A 116 2.33 3.02 23.46
C ARG A 116 1.12 2.59 24.28
N ASP A 117 -0.08 2.77 23.72
CA ASP A 117 -1.31 2.28 24.33
C ASP A 117 -1.57 0.81 23.93
N ALA A 118 -1.33 -0.11 24.88
CA ALA A 118 -1.55 -1.52 24.66
C ALA A 118 -3.04 -1.88 24.40
N GLY A 119 -3.99 -1.06 24.86
CA GLY A 119 -5.40 -1.26 24.60
C GLY A 119 -5.74 -0.95 23.14
N VAL A 120 -5.22 0.17 22.60
CA VAL A 120 -5.38 0.54 21.19
C VAL A 120 -4.72 -0.49 20.29
N VAL A 121 -3.50 -0.95 20.63
CA VAL A 121 -2.80 -2.00 19.86
C VAL A 121 -3.65 -3.27 19.79
N ARG A 122 -4.15 -3.77 20.93
CA ARG A 122 -5.00 -4.97 20.93
C ARG A 122 -6.26 -4.80 20.10
N GLN A 123 -6.95 -3.64 20.19
CA GLN A 123 -8.15 -3.38 19.40
C GLN A 123 -7.84 -3.33 17.90
N ALA A 124 -6.73 -2.71 17.50
CA ALA A 124 -6.30 -2.66 16.10
C ALA A 124 -6.00 -4.07 15.58
N VAL A 125 -5.32 -4.93 16.36
CA VAL A 125 -5.04 -6.31 15.97
C VAL A 125 -6.33 -7.10 15.77
N VAL A 126 -7.29 -7.01 16.69
CA VAL A 126 -8.62 -7.66 16.55
C VAL A 126 -9.33 -7.16 15.28
N GLU A 127 -9.26 -5.87 14.99
CA GLU A 127 -9.86 -5.34 13.76
C GLU A 127 -9.14 -5.85 12.51
N ILE A 128 -7.81 -5.88 12.50
CA ILE A 128 -7.01 -6.43 11.40
C ILE A 128 -7.42 -7.88 11.12
N GLU A 129 -7.49 -8.74 12.15
CA GLU A 129 -7.91 -10.14 12.02
C GLU A 129 -9.33 -10.26 11.48
N ALA A 130 -10.25 -9.42 11.96
CA ALA A 130 -11.62 -9.38 11.45
C ALA A 130 -11.68 -8.99 9.97
N ARG A 131 -10.87 -7.99 9.52
CA ARG A 131 -10.79 -7.58 8.11
C ARG A 131 -10.16 -8.67 7.23
N LEU A 132 -9.12 -9.33 7.70
CA LEU A 132 -8.51 -10.46 7.00
C LEU A 132 -9.50 -11.64 6.86
N GLY A 133 -10.27 -11.95 7.90
CA GLY A 133 -11.33 -12.95 7.85
C GLY A 133 -12.51 -12.56 6.93
N GLN A 134 -12.82 -11.27 6.79
CA GLN A 134 -13.79 -10.80 5.79
C GLN A 134 -13.22 -10.98 4.38
N PHE A 135 -11.96 -10.59 4.17
CA PHE A 135 -11.32 -10.70 2.87
C PHE A 135 -11.15 -12.16 2.43
N ALA A 136 -10.86 -13.08 3.33
CA ALA A 136 -10.78 -14.52 3.02
C ALA A 136 -12.05 -15.04 2.32
N ARG A 137 -13.23 -14.45 2.62
CA ARG A 137 -14.49 -14.79 1.96
C ARG A 137 -14.75 -14.06 0.66
N MET A 138 -13.92 -13.03 0.35
CA MET A 138 -14.03 -12.20 -0.86
C MET A 138 -12.99 -12.59 -1.91
N VAL A 139 -11.82 -13.07 -1.45
CA VAL A 139 -10.74 -13.44 -2.35
C VAL A 139 -11.12 -14.70 -3.10
N GLY A 140 -11.19 -14.59 -4.44
CA GLY A 140 -11.36 -15.73 -5.35
C GLY A 140 -10.02 -16.11 -5.96
N ASP A 141 -9.93 -17.31 -6.50
CA ASP A 141 -8.69 -17.86 -7.07
C ASP A 141 -8.44 -17.40 -8.53
N ASP A 142 -9.46 -16.85 -9.22
CA ASP A 142 -9.50 -16.77 -10.68
C ASP A 142 -9.18 -15.38 -11.26
N LEU A 143 -9.02 -14.33 -10.43
CA LEU A 143 -8.69 -13.02 -10.97
C LEU A 143 -7.18 -12.86 -11.18
N PRO A 144 -6.76 -12.39 -12.38
CA PRO A 144 -5.36 -12.06 -12.61
C PRO A 144 -4.91 -10.94 -11.66
N PHE A 145 -3.59 -10.79 -11.49
CA PHE A 145 -3.03 -9.65 -10.80
C PHE A 145 -3.45 -8.34 -11.47
N GLY A 146 -3.81 -7.33 -10.67
CA GLY A 146 -4.21 -6.03 -11.19
C GLY A 146 -4.12 -4.90 -10.16
N LEU A 147 -4.70 -3.74 -10.51
CA LEU A 147 -4.62 -2.53 -9.66
C LEU A 147 -5.11 -2.78 -8.23
N GLY A 148 -6.20 -3.55 -8.08
CA GLY A 148 -6.77 -3.85 -6.76
C GLY A 148 -5.87 -4.70 -5.86
N ASP A 149 -4.80 -5.27 -6.41
CA ASP A 149 -3.87 -6.13 -5.66
C ASP A 149 -2.63 -5.38 -5.14
N CYS A 150 -2.31 -4.22 -5.74
CA CYS A 150 -1.02 -3.55 -5.51
C CYS A 150 -0.78 -3.10 -4.04
N GLY A 151 -1.82 -2.83 -3.27
CA GLY A 151 -1.68 -2.42 -1.87
C GLY A 151 -1.48 -3.59 -0.90
N TRP A 152 -2.00 -4.77 -1.25
CA TRP A 152 -2.05 -5.93 -0.35
C TRP A 152 -0.68 -6.43 0.09
N PRO A 153 0.30 -6.67 -0.80
CA PRO A 153 1.61 -7.18 -0.39
C PRO A 153 2.32 -6.23 0.55
N ILE A 154 2.14 -4.92 0.35
CA ILE A 154 2.75 -3.89 1.18
C ILE A 154 2.11 -3.85 2.58
N THR A 155 0.79 -3.90 2.67
CA THR A 155 0.10 -3.90 3.97
C THR A 155 0.35 -5.19 4.75
N LEU A 156 0.40 -6.35 4.08
CA LEU A 156 0.73 -7.62 4.73
C LEU A 156 2.18 -7.62 5.24
N LEU A 157 3.11 -7.00 4.53
CA LEU A 157 4.48 -6.78 5.00
C LEU A 157 4.51 -5.90 6.27
N TRP A 158 3.72 -4.82 6.32
CA TRP A 158 3.62 -4.00 7.52
C TRP A 158 3.09 -4.78 8.72
N ILE A 159 2.07 -5.61 8.56
CA ILE A 159 1.54 -6.47 9.62
C ILE A 159 2.63 -7.41 10.14
N GLU A 160 3.39 -8.03 9.22
CA GLU A 160 4.50 -8.93 9.55
C GLU A 160 5.58 -8.23 10.37
N LEU A 161 6.00 -7.03 9.95
CA LEU A 161 7.11 -6.30 10.58
C LEU A 161 6.72 -5.59 11.87
N LEU A 162 5.48 -5.13 12.00
CA LEU A 162 4.97 -4.50 13.22
C LEU A 162 4.80 -5.51 14.36
N GLY A 163 4.45 -6.74 14.08
CA GLY A 163 4.22 -7.78 15.08
C GLY A 163 5.34 -7.91 16.11
N PRO A 164 6.59 -8.21 15.69
CA PRO A 164 7.74 -8.31 16.61
C PRO A 164 8.08 -7.00 17.34
N VAL A 165 7.88 -5.85 16.69
CA VAL A 165 8.18 -4.53 17.28
C VAL A 165 7.18 -4.16 18.37
N MET A 166 5.93 -4.54 18.19
CA MET A 166 4.83 -4.15 19.09
C MET A 166 4.34 -5.27 20.00
N GLY A 167 4.87 -6.49 19.83
CA GLY A 167 4.56 -7.63 20.70
C GLY A 167 3.20 -8.28 20.40
N PHE A 168 2.79 -8.32 19.13
CA PHE A 168 1.60 -9.04 18.70
C PHE A 168 1.89 -10.05 17.59
N SER A 169 0.95 -10.93 17.32
CA SER A 169 0.95 -11.80 16.15
C SER A 169 -0.43 -11.79 15.50
N VAL A 170 -0.48 -11.87 14.18
CA VAL A 170 -1.70 -12.02 13.38
C VAL A 170 -1.60 -13.33 12.62
N THR A 171 -2.60 -14.19 12.78
CA THR A 171 -2.71 -15.43 12.00
C THR A 171 -3.49 -15.13 10.72
N LEU A 172 -2.85 -15.31 9.58
CA LEU A 172 -3.53 -15.14 8.28
C LEU A 172 -4.48 -16.35 8.05
N PRO A 173 -5.74 -16.11 7.65
CA PRO A 173 -6.58 -17.16 7.07
C PRO A 173 -5.88 -17.85 5.89
N ALA A 174 -6.14 -19.12 5.68
CA ALA A 174 -5.47 -19.92 4.65
C ALA A 174 -5.59 -19.31 3.24
N GLU A 175 -6.77 -18.78 2.92
CA GLU A 175 -7.05 -18.12 1.63
C GLU A 175 -6.21 -16.84 1.47
N VAL A 176 -6.04 -16.07 2.55
CA VAL A 176 -5.24 -14.84 2.54
C VAL A 176 -3.74 -15.18 2.46
N ALA A 177 -3.30 -16.24 3.14
CA ALA A 177 -1.92 -16.71 3.05
C ALA A 177 -1.59 -17.17 1.62
N ALA A 178 -2.45 -17.98 1.00
CA ALA A 178 -2.31 -18.40 -0.38
C ALA A 178 -2.32 -17.20 -1.37
N TYR A 179 -3.18 -16.21 -1.12
CA TYR A 179 -3.22 -14.99 -1.91
C TYR A 179 -1.92 -14.18 -1.78
N ARG A 180 -1.40 -13.99 -0.56
CA ARG A 180 -0.09 -13.35 -0.32
C ARG A 180 1.02 -14.04 -1.09
N ASP A 181 1.06 -15.37 -1.05
CA ASP A 181 2.12 -16.16 -1.68
C ASP A 181 2.04 -16.02 -3.21
N ARG A 182 0.84 -16.07 -3.80
CA ARG A 182 0.65 -15.78 -5.24
C ARG A 182 1.10 -14.37 -5.62
N LEU A 183 0.83 -13.36 -4.78
CA LEU A 183 1.30 -12.00 -5.05
C LEU A 183 2.82 -11.89 -4.97
N ALA A 184 3.46 -12.61 -4.05
CA ALA A 184 4.92 -12.62 -3.91
C ALA A 184 5.63 -13.24 -5.12
N ASP A 185 4.98 -14.12 -5.88
CA ASP A 185 5.49 -14.72 -7.12
C ASP A 185 5.42 -13.77 -8.32
N VAL A 186 4.68 -12.66 -8.21
CA VAL A 186 4.58 -11.66 -9.28
C VAL A 186 5.88 -10.84 -9.35
N PRO A 187 6.61 -10.80 -10.48
CA PRO A 187 7.98 -10.26 -10.54
C PRO A 187 8.11 -8.82 -10.05
N TRP A 188 7.19 -7.94 -10.43
CA TRP A 188 7.23 -6.53 -10.01
C TRP A 188 6.82 -6.33 -8.54
N VAL A 189 6.00 -7.22 -7.97
CA VAL A 189 5.70 -7.25 -6.54
C VAL A 189 6.92 -7.72 -5.76
N ALA A 190 7.55 -8.83 -6.18
CA ALA A 190 8.77 -9.35 -5.57
C ALA A 190 9.89 -8.30 -5.57
N ALA A 191 10.08 -7.61 -6.71
CA ALA A 191 11.08 -6.56 -6.84
C ALA A 191 10.80 -5.37 -5.90
N GLU A 192 9.53 -4.95 -5.77
CA GLU A 192 9.19 -3.89 -4.84
C GLU A 192 9.34 -4.32 -3.38
N LEU A 193 8.88 -5.49 -2.99
CA LEU A 193 9.03 -5.99 -1.63
C LEU A 193 10.52 -6.09 -1.22
N ALA A 194 11.39 -6.56 -2.12
CA ALA A 194 12.82 -6.63 -1.87
C ALA A 194 13.45 -5.24 -1.65
N ALA A 195 13.02 -4.23 -2.43
CA ALA A 195 13.51 -2.86 -2.30
C ALA A 195 12.90 -2.13 -1.09
N TYR A 196 11.66 -2.41 -0.76
CA TYR A 196 10.89 -1.67 0.24
C TYR A 196 11.12 -2.16 1.68
N ARG A 197 11.26 -3.48 1.89
CA ARG A 197 11.46 -4.08 3.22
C ARG A 197 12.59 -3.40 4.02
N PRO A 198 13.80 -3.17 3.47
CA PRO A 198 14.87 -2.51 4.22
C PRO A 198 14.50 -1.09 4.68
N ALA A 199 13.72 -0.35 3.88
CA ALA A 199 13.29 1.00 4.24
C ALA A 199 12.31 1.00 5.42
N VAL A 200 11.39 0.03 5.47
CA VAL A 200 10.47 -0.15 6.60
C VAL A 200 11.22 -0.60 7.85
N GLU A 201 12.14 -1.57 7.72
CA GLU A 201 12.96 -2.05 8.84
C GLU A 201 13.81 -0.93 9.43
N ALA A 202 14.43 -0.09 8.60
CA ALA A 202 15.19 1.07 9.04
C ALA A 202 14.29 2.10 9.76
N PHE A 203 13.11 2.38 9.22
CA PHE A 203 12.12 3.24 9.86
C PHE A 203 11.72 2.68 11.23
N LEU A 204 11.35 1.41 11.33
CA LEU A 204 10.95 0.77 12.58
C LEU A 204 12.10 0.72 13.60
N ALA A 205 13.36 0.67 13.15
CA ALA A 205 14.52 0.72 14.03
C ALA A 205 14.76 2.14 14.58
N SER A 206 14.42 3.19 13.84
CA SER A 206 14.57 4.59 14.30
C SER A 206 13.50 5.01 15.30
N GLU A 207 12.37 4.30 15.38
CA GLU A 207 11.24 4.55 16.29
C GLU A 207 11.34 3.73 17.60
N ARG A 208 12.44 2.98 17.81
CA ARG A 208 12.68 2.18 19.05
C ARG A 208 13.40 2.99 20.11
#